data_5b5766860c536a50ce63d37b7396924d
#
_entry.id   5b5766860c536a50ce63d37b7396924d
#
_cell.length_a   1.000
_cell.length_b   1.000
_cell.length_c   1.000
_cell.angle_alpha   90.00
_cell.angle_beta   90.00
_cell.angle_gamma   90.00
#
_symmetry.space_group_name_H-M   'P 1'
#
loop_
_entity.id
_entity.type
_entity.pdbx_description
1 polymer ?
#
loop_
_entity_poly.entity_id
_entity_poly.type
_entity_poly.pdbx_seq_one_letter_code
_entity_poly.pdbx_strand_id
1 'polypeptide(L)'
;GDRALRWLLSRILPYPGRFRLALAGAKLARPFRRLLPDARLRAMLAMAPRDIPPPSLNDVPQVFPASGPRRKRVALLIGCAQRALNTDINDATIRLLRRHGCEVVIPKGLGCCGALTHHMGRTEESHASAAANIRALMAEIRAGGLDAVVINTSGCGTTVKDYGNMFAGGPLADDAAQVAALARDITEVMADLGLDGATHAEPLRVAYHSACSLQHGQQVRAAPKDLLAAAGFTVLEPKDSHICCGSAGTYNLMQPEISGELKRRKVETLEVFTPQVISAGNI
;
A
#
# COMPACT_ATOMS: atom_id res chain seq x y z
N GLY A 1 -18.34 -1.71 22.01
CA GLY A 1 -18.88 -2.14 20.73
C GLY A 1 -18.09 -1.65 19.53
N ASP A 2 -18.56 -1.96 18.35
CA ASP A 2 -17.89 -1.70 17.07
C ASP A 2 -17.53 -0.24 16.82
N ARG A 3 -18.37 0.70 17.26
CA ARG A 3 -18.10 2.15 17.11
C ARG A 3 -16.84 2.58 17.85
N ALA A 4 -16.67 2.11 19.09
CA ALA A 4 -15.49 2.46 19.91
C ALA A 4 -14.22 1.86 19.30
N LEU A 5 -14.27 0.62 18.83
CA LEU A 5 -13.13 -0.03 18.19
C LEU A 5 -12.74 0.66 16.87
N ARG A 6 -13.72 1.00 16.02
CA ARG A 6 -13.47 1.76 14.78
C ARG A 6 -12.87 3.13 15.09
N TRP A 7 -13.38 3.82 16.10
CA TRP A 7 -12.81 5.10 16.55
C TRP A 7 -11.36 4.94 17.00
N LEU A 8 -11.06 3.93 17.82
CA LEU A 8 -9.70 3.66 18.27
C LEU A 8 -8.75 3.35 17.10
N LEU A 9 -9.17 2.47 16.18
CA LEU A 9 -8.38 2.11 15.01
C LEU A 9 -8.13 3.32 14.09
N SER A 10 -9.13 4.21 13.91
CA SER A 10 -8.96 5.44 13.12
C SER A 10 -7.96 6.44 13.74
N ARG A 11 -7.72 6.35 15.05
CA ARG A 11 -6.74 7.20 15.74
C ARG A 11 -5.33 6.60 15.81
N ILE A 12 -5.19 5.33 15.46
CA ILE A 12 -3.92 4.60 15.55
C ILE A 12 -3.36 4.29 14.16
N LEU A 13 -4.12 3.58 13.32
CA LEU A 13 -3.61 3.01 12.06
C LEU A 13 -3.10 4.04 11.03
N PRO A 14 -3.77 5.20 10.83
CA PRO A 14 -3.30 6.22 9.88
C PRO A 14 -2.00 6.92 10.30
N TYR A 15 -1.57 6.75 11.54
CA TYR A 15 -0.43 7.47 12.12
C TYR A 15 0.71 6.50 12.45
N PRO A 16 1.77 6.42 11.62
CA PRO A 16 2.82 5.40 11.77
C PRO A 16 3.46 5.34 13.16
N GLY A 17 3.69 6.48 13.81
CA GLY A 17 4.24 6.52 15.17
C GLY A 17 3.32 5.90 16.21
N ARG A 18 2.02 6.20 16.16
CA ARG A 18 1.00 5.61 17.05
C ARG A 18 0.82 4.13 16.74
N PHE A 19 0.85 3.77 15.46
CA PHE A 19 0.72 2.37 15.04
C PHE A 19 1.91 1.54 15.54
N ARG A 20 3.13 2.04 15.42
CA ARG A 20 4.34 1.38 15.96
C ARG A 20 4.25 1.20 17.48
N LEU A 21 3.78 2.22 18.21
CA LEU A 21 3.56 2.12 19.65
C LEU A 21 2.51 1.04 19.99
N ALA A 22 1.40 0.99 19.25
CA ALA A 22 0.39 -0.04 19.41
C ALA A 22 0.94 -1.44 19.12
N LEU A 23 1.78 -1.60 18.08
CA LEU A 23 2.45 -2.86 17.77
C LEU A 23 3.43 -3.28 18.88
N ALA A 24 4.18 -2.34 19.46
CA ALA A 24 5.05 -2.63 20.61
C ALA A 24 4.25 -3.11 21.83
N GLY A 25 3.13 -2.44 22.14
CA GLY A 25 2.19 -2.89 23.16
C GLY A 25 1.61 -4.28 22.88
N ALA A 26 1.24 -4.55 21.61
CA ALA A 26 0.73 -5.84 21.18
C ALA A 26 1.80 -6.96 21.32
N LYS A 27 3.07 -6.67 21.03
CA LYS A 27 4.19 -7.60 21.24
C LYS A 27 4.29 -8.03 22.72
N LEU A 28 4.20 -7.08 23.64
CA LEU A 28 4.22 -7.32 25.08
C LEU A 28 2.98 -8.09 25.58
N ALA A 29 1.80 -7.76 25.03
CA ALA A 29 0.54 -8.39 25.40
C ALA A 29 0.33 -9.78 24.78
N ARG A 30 1.09 -10.15 23.76
CA ARG A 30 0.92 -11.39 22.98
C ARG A 30 0.93 -12.69 23.82
N PRO A 31 1.80 -12.87 24.83
CA PRO A 31 1.76 -14.05 25.68
C PRO A 31 0.43 -14.22 26.42
N PHE A 32 -0.21 -13.11 26.77
CA PHE A 32 -1.45 -13.05 27.54
C PHE A 32 -2.72 -13.06 26.68
N ARG A 33 -2.60 -13.23 25.35
CA ARG A 33 -3.73 -13.15 24.41
C ARG A 33 -4.90 -14.07 24.76
N ARG A 34 -4.63 -15.25 25.34
CA ARG A 34 -5.66 -16.22 25.74
C ARG A 34 -6.56 -15.73 26.89
N LEU A 35 -6.09 -14.75 27.67
CA LEU A 35 -6.82 -14.16 28.79
C LEU A 35 -7.82 -13.08 28.34
N LEU A 36 -7.72 -12.61 27.08
CA LEU A 36 -8.61 -11.59 26.56
C LEU A 36 -9.98 -12.19 26.21
N PRO A 37 -11.10 -11.60 26.69
CA PRO A 37 -12.43 -12.12 26.42
C PRO A 37 -12.89 -11.89 24.97
N ASP A 38 -12.45 -10.80 24.33
CA ASP A 38 -12.88 -10.43 22.97
C ASP A 38 -12.04 -11.17 21.91
N ALA A 39 -12.73 -11.92 21.02
CA ALA A 39 -12.11 -12.70 19.94
C ALA A 39 -11.34 -11.80 18.94
N ARG A 40 -11.82 -10.58 18.69
CA ARG A 40 -11.17 -9.63 17.77
C ARG A 40 -9.84 -9.14 18.33
N LEU A 41 -9.79 -8.82 19.63
CA LEU A 41 -8.53 -8.43 20.28
C LEU A 41 -7.53 -9.60 20.28
N ARG A 42 -7.99 -10.83 20.48
CA ARG A 42 -7.13 -12.02 20.35
C ARG A 42 -6.56 -12.18 18.95
N ALA A 43 -7.41 -11.97 17.92
CA ALA A 43 -7.00 -12.04 16.52
C ALA A 43 -6.00 -10.91 16.16
N MET A 44 -6.24 -9.68 16.62
CA MET A 44 -5.32 -8.55 16.42
C MET A 44 -3.95 -8.83 17.03
N LEU A 45 -3.88 -9.35 18.26
CA LEU A 45 -2.61 -9.73 18.87
C LEU A 45 -1.92 -10.90 18.15
N ALA A 46 -2.70 -11.83 17.59
CA ALA A 46 -2.15 -12.93 16.81
C ALA A 46 -1.53 -12.48 15.49
N MET A 47 -2.11 -11.44 14.86
CA MET A 47 -1.61 -10.84 13.60
C MET A 47 -0.44 -9.88 13.79
N ALA A 48 -0.23 -9.37 15.02
CA ALA A 48 0.89 -8.47 15.29
C ALA A 48 2.23 -9.13 14.90
N PRO A 49 3.10 -8.45 14.15
CA PRO A 49 4.39 -9.01 13.75
C PRO A 49 5.26 -9.31 14.98
N ARG A 50 6.18 -10.27 14.84
CA ARG A 50 7.15 -10.58 15.91
C ARG A 50 8.16 -9.47 16.07
N ASP A 51 8.59 -8.92 14.95
CA ASP A 51 9.57 -7.86 14.88
C ASP A 51 8.98 -6.63 14.18
N ILE A 52 9.27 -5.46 14.74
CA ILE A 52 8.84 -4.19 14.18
C ILE A 52 10.08 -3.56 13.55
N PRO A 53 10.12 -3.41 12.21
CA PRO A 53 11.29 -2.86 11.54
C PRO A 53 11.57 -1.43 12.01
N PRO A 54 12.81 -0.94 12.02
CA PRO A 54 13.11 0.46 12.35
C PRO A 54 12.42 1.40 11.35
N PRO A 55 12.14 2.67 11.73
CA PRO A 55 11.69 3.66 10.75
C PRO A 55 12.74 3.87 9.68
N SER A 56 12.32 3.99 8.41
CA SER A 56 13.22 4.38 7.34
C SER A 56 13.51 5.88 7.39
N LEU A 57 14.76 6.27 7.20
CA LEU A 57 15.18 7.65 7.00
C LEU A 57 14.71 8.21 5.63
N ASN A 58 14.29 7.33 4.73
CA ASN A 58 13.77 7.72 3.44
C ASN A 58 12.28 8.11 3.49
N ASP A 59 11.56 7.81 4.58
CA ASP A 59 10.13 8.13 4.75
C ASP A 59 9.87 9.57 5.24
N VAL A 60 10.80 10.49 5.00
CA VAL A 60 10.68 11.91 5.35
C VAL A 60 10.70 12.78 4.09
N PRO A 61 10.16 14.02 4.14
CA PRO A 61 10.16 14.91 3.00
C PRO A 61 11.57 15.18 2.47
N GLN A 62 11.85 14.78 1.24
CA GLN A 62 13.13 14.94 0.57
C GLN A 62 13.02 14.62 -0.92
N VAL A 63 14.08 14.92 -1.66
CA VAL A 63 14.21 14.62 -3.09
C VAL A 63 15.37 13.64 -3.29
N PHE A 64 15.11 12.59 -4.03
CA PHE A 64 16.10 11.60 -4.45
C PHE A 64 16.39 11.78 -5.94
N PRO A 65 17.59 12.24 -6.32
CA PRO A 65 17.93 12.40 -7.74
C PRO A 65 17.95 11.04 -8.46
N ALA A 66 17.68 11.06 -9.76
CA ALA A 66 17.86 9.90 -10.62
C ALA A 66 19.31 9.41 -10.56
N SER A 67 19.53 8.10 -10.73
CA SER A 67 20.89 7.50 -10.76
C SER A 67 21.62 7.69 -12.11
N GLY A 68 21.01 8.44 -13.04
CA GLY A 68 21.49 8.75 -14.35
C GLY A 68 20.70 9.93 -14.93
N PRO A 69 20.62 10.06 -16.27
CA PRO A 69 19.78 11.08 -16.89
C PRO A 69 18.32 11.00 -16.40
N ARG A 70 17.77 12.16 -16.01
CA ARG A 70 16.39 12.21 -15.52
C ARG A 70 15.40 12.01 -16.67
N ARG A 71 14.62 10.93 -16.59
CA ARG A 71 13.53 10.60 -17.53
C ARG A 71 12.17 11.11 -17.03
N LYS A 72 11.93 10.96 -15.72
CA LYS A 72 10.66 11.38 -15.08
C LYS A 72 10.94 12.04 -13.73
N ARG A 73 10.02 12.89 -13.28
CA ARG A 73 9.94 13.40 -11.91
C ARG A 73 8.65 12.89 -11.28
N VAL A 74 8.73 12.10 -10.21
CA VAL A 74 7.58 11.44 -9.61
C VAL A 74 7.50 11.74 -8.12
N ALA A 75 6.28 11.88 -7.60
CA ALA A 75 6.05 11.92 -6.16
C ALA A 75 5.73 10.51 -5.65
N LEU A 76 6.34 10.07 -4.55
CA LEU A 76 6.02 8.80 -3.90
C LEU A 76 5.06 9.05 -2.73
N LEU A 77 3.89 8.42 -2.77
CA LEU A 77 2.99 8.35 -1.62
C LEU A 77 3.50 7.27 -0.65
N ILE A 78 4.13 7.70 0.43
CA ILE A 78 4.82 6.80 1.39
C ILE A 78 3.88 5.94 2.24
N GLY A 79 2.55 6.21 2.21
CA GLY A 79 1.53 5.44 2.93
C GLY A 79 1.62 5.56 4.46
N CYS A 80 0.85 4.76 5.15
CA CYS A 80 0.82 4.73 6.62
C CYS A 80 1.22 3.35 7.20
N ALA A 81 0.57 2.27 6.74
CA ALA A 81 0.78 0.93 7.29
C ALA A 81 2.19 0.39 7.00
N GLN A 82 2.69 0.52 5.77
CA GLN A 82 4.02 0.05 5.39
C GLN A 82 5.14 0.72 6.19
N ARG A 83 4.99 1.99 6.57
CA ARG A 83 5.93 2.70 7.44
C ARG A 83 6.05 2.12 8.85
N ALA A 84 5.09 1.29 9.26
CA ALA A 84 5.11 0.61 10.55
C ALA A 84 5.40 -0.89 10.42
N LEU A 85 4.93 -1.53 9.35
CA LEU A 85 4.98 -2.98 9.17
C LEU A 85 6.14 -3.46 8.30
N ASN A 86 6.48 -2.72 7.24
CA ASN A 86 7.58 -3.06 6.33
C ASN A 86 8.13 -1.81 5.64
N THR A 87 9.16 -1.23 6.21
CA THR A 87 9.81 0.00 5.72
C THR A 87 10.61 -0.22 4.42
N ASP A 88 11.01 -1.47 4.12
CA ASP A 88 11.77 -1.80 2.91
C ASP A 88 10.97 -1.58 1.62
N ILE A 89 9.64 -1.58 1.69
CA ILE A 89 8.78 -1.37 0.51
C ILE A 89 9.07 0.00 -0.12
N ASN A 90 9.08 1.07 0.68
CA ASN A 90 9.38 2.41 0.17
C ASN A 90 10.83 2.53 -0.28
N ASP A 91 11.76 2.00 0.50
CA ASP A 91 13.18 2.02 0.18
C ASP A 91 13.49 1.29 -1.14
N ALA A 92 12.88 0.13 -1.36
CA ALA A 92 12.99 -0.61 -2.61
C ALA A 92 12.36 0.14 -3.79
N THR A 93 11.20 0.75 -3.57
CA THR A 93 10.52 1.59 -4.58
C THR A 93 11.39 2.76 -5.01
N ILE A 94 11.98 3.48 -4.05
CA ILE A 94 12.87 4.61 -4.33
C ILE A 94 14.10 4.14 -5.11
N ARG A 95 14.75 3.04 -4.68
CA ARG A 95 15.92 2.49 -5.38
C ARG A 95 15.58 2.08 -6.82
N LEU A 96 14.43 1.40 -7.01
CA LEU A 96 13.97 0.96 -8.33
C LEU A 96 13.73 2.14 -9.27
N LEU A 97 12.95 3.12 -8.83
CA LEU A 97 12.62 4.30 -9.62
C LEU A 97 13.86 5.12 -10.00
N ARG A 98 14.76 5.37 -9.04
CA ARG A 98 16.01 6.11 -9.28
C ARG A 98 16.90 5.41 -10.32
N ARG A 99 17.04 4.09 -10.21
CA ARG A 99 17.81 3.25 -11.15
C ARG A 99 17.28 3.37 -12.59
N HIS A 100 15.97 3.58 -12.75
CA HIS A 100 15.31 3.71 -14.06
C HIS A 100 15.10 5.18 -14.49
N GLY A 101 15.88 6.09 -13.93
CA GLY A 101 15.90 7.50 -14.37
C GLY A 101 14.82 8.38 -13.76
N CYS A 102 14.19 7.97 -12.64
CA CYS A 102 13.24 8.85 -11.95
C CYS A 102 13.93 9.66 -10.85
N GLU A 103 13.67 10.98 -10.85
CA GLU A 103 13.77 11.80 -9.66
C GLU A 103 12.54 11.53 -8.80
N VAL A 104 12.75 11.08 -7.55
CA VAL A 104 11.67 10.74 -6.62
C VAL A 104 11.55 11.80 -5.55
N VAL A 105 10.36 12.39 -5.42
CA VAL A 105 10.07 13.41 -4.41
C VAL A 105 9.14 12.81 -3.35
N ILE A 106 9.44 13.06 -2.09
CA ILE A 106 8.50 12.86 -0.98
C ILE A 106 8.05 14.25 -0.53
N PRO A 107 6.86 14.69 -0.93
CA PRO A 107 6.34 16.00 -0.58
C PRO A 107 6.16 16.20 0.92
N LYS A 108 6.42 17.43 1.40
CA LYS A 108 6.09 17.81 2.77
C LYS A 108 4.57 17.84 2.96
N GLY A 109 4.09 17.21 4.03
CA GLY A 109 2.66 17.19 4.36
C GLY A 109 1.92 15.93 3.89
N LEU A 110 2.59 14.98 3.23
CA LEU A 110 1.99 13.68 2.92
C LEU A 110 1.69 12.87 4.18
N GLY A 111 0.55 12.18 4.15
CA GLY A 111 0.09 11.31 5.22
C GLY A 111 -0.63 10.06 4.71
N CYS A 112 -1.58 9.58 5.50
CA CYS A 112 -2.47 8.50 5.09
C CYS A 112 -3.31 8.93 3.88
N CYS A 113 -3.52 8.01 2.92
CA CYS A 113 -4.38 8.27 1.76
C CYS A 113 -5.89 8.44 2.10
N GLY A 114 -6.30 8.10 3.32
CA GLY A 114 -7.69 8.12 3.74
C GLY A 114 -8.43 6.79 3.60
N ALA A 115 -7.86 5.78 2.90
CA ALA A 115 -8.54 4.50 2.65
C ALA A 115 -9.01 3.80 3.93
N LEU A 116 -8.16 3.69 4.95
CA LEU A 116 -8.49 3.00 6.19
C LEU A 116 -9.67 3.64 6.92
N THR A 117 -9.69 4.96 7.03
CA THR A 117 -10.78 5.71 7.66
C THR A 117 -12.05 5.67 6.82
N HIS A 118 -11.93 5.70 5.48
CA HIS A 118 -13.06 5.51 4.57
C HIS A 118 -13.73 4.15 4.78
N HIS A 119 -12.97 3.05 4.78
CA HIS A 119 -13.48 1.70 5.02
C HIS A 119 -14.11 1.49 6.41
N MET A 120 -13.77 2.34 7.37
CA MET A 120 -14.39 2.35 8.70
C MET A 120 -15.66 3.22 8.78
N GLY A 121 -16.08 3.86 7.69
CA GLY A 121 -17.20 4.80 7.67
C GLY A 121 -16.89 6.14 8.34
N ARG A 122 -15.61 6.53 8.42
CA ARG A 122 -15.11 7.78 9.00
C ARG A 122 -14.82 8.78 7.88
N THR A 123 -15.88 9.21 7.18
CA THR A 123 -15.79 10.00 5.94
C THR A 123 -15.06 11.33 6.15
N GLU A 124 -15.36 12.06 7.20
CA GLU A 124 -14.73 13.36 7.49
C GLU A 124 -13.19 13.20 7.68
N GLU A 125 -12.77 12.19 8.44
CA GLU A 125 -11.36 11.92 8.69
C GLU A 125 -10.64 11.45 7.41
N SER A 126 -11.35 10.69 6.56
CA SER A 126 -10.87 10.27 5.25
C SER A 126 -10.64 11.47 4.33
N HIS A 127 -11.65 12.34 4.21
CA HIS A 127 -11.58 13.56 3.40
C HIS A 127 -10.49 14.53 3.91
N ALA A 128 -10.35 14.69 5.23
CA ALA A 128 -9.28 15.52 5.79
C ALA A 128 -7.88 15.01 5.42
N SER A 129 -7.68 13.69 5.48
CA SER A 129 -6.41 13.05 5.07
C SER A 129 -6.15 13.23 3.58
N ALA A 130 -7.15 12.97 2.74
CA ALA A 130 -7.07 13.13 1.30
C ALA A 130 -6.80 14.58 0.89
N ALA A 131 -7.50 15.54 1.50
CA ALA A 131 -7.29 16.99 1.26
C ALA A 131 -5.87 17.44 1.61
N ALA A 132 -5.28 16.93 2.68
CA ALA A 132 -3.89 17.21 3.03
C ALA A 132 -2.92 16.69 1.94
N ASN A 133 -3.12 15.46 1.47
CA ASN A 133 -2.31 14.89 0.39
C ASN A 133 -2.49 15.65 -0.92
N ILE A 134 -3.73 16.02 -1.29
CA ILE A 134 -3.99 16.83 -2.50
C ILE A 134 -3.20 18.13 -2.44
N ARG A 135 -3.27 18.87 -1.33
CA ARG A 135 -2.53 20.14 -1.19
C ARG A 135 -1.01 19.95 -1.27
N ALA A 136 -0.47 18.91 -0.63
CA ALA A 136 0.96 18.59 -0.66
C ALA A 136 1.44 18.24 -2.07
N LEU A 137 0.70 17.42 -2.80
CA LEU A 137 1.01 17.04 -4.17
C LEU A 137 0.87 18.20 -5.14
N MET A 138 -0.18 19.00 -5.00
CA MET A 138 -0.37 20.20 -5.81
C MET A 138 0.72 21.25 -5.62
N ALA A 139 1.28 21.37 -4.40
CA ALA A 139 2.43 22.23 -4.17
C ALA A 139 3.64 21.80 -5.01
N GLU A 140 3.92 20.50 -5.10
CA GLU A 140 4.99 19.95 -5.96
C GLU A 140 4.69 20.08 -7.46
N ILE A 141 3.43 19.86 -7.86
CA ILE A 141 3.00 20.02 -9.26
C ILE A 141 3.23 21.48 -9.70
N ARG A 142 2.85 22.44 -8.87
CA ARG A 142 3.00 23.88 -9.19
C ARG A 142 4.46 24.35 -9.13
N ALA A 143 5.29 23.73 -8.29
CA ALA A 143 6.71 24.13 -8.13
C ALA A 143 7.61 23.63 -9.25
N GLY A 144 7.38 22.42 -9.78
CA GLY A 144 8.31 21.82 -10.76
C GLY A 144 7.69 20.75 -11.66
N GLY A 145 6.38 20.56 -11.58
CA GLY A 145 5.67 19.49 -12.30
C GLY A 145 5.92 18.11 -11.72
N LEU A 146 5.01 17.21 -11.99
CA LEU A 146 5.14 15.77 -11.72
C LEU A 146 4.63 14.99 -12.93
N ASP A 147 5.37 13.97 -13.33
CA ASP A 147 4.95 13.03 -14.37
C ASP A 147 4.00 11.96 -13.84
N ALA A 148 4.12 11.63 -12.54
CA ALA A 148 3.21 10.70 -11.86
C ALA A 148 3.24 10.90 -10.33
N VAL A 149 2.13 10.49 -9.69
CA VAL A 149 2.06 10.20 -8.25
C VAL A 149 2.11 8.68 -8.11
N VAL A 150 3.23 8.17 -7.64
CA VAL A 150 3.49 6.73 -7.52
C VAL A 150 2.95 6.20 -6.22
N ILE A 151 2.19 5.12 -6.31
CA ILE A 151 1.65 4.38 -5.16
C ILE A 151 2.10 2.93 -5.27
N ASN A 152 2.67 2.39 -4.19
CA ASN A 152 3.17 1.02 -4.09
C ASN A 152 2.32 0.12 -3.17
N THR A 153 1.10 0.56 -2.88
CA THR A 153 0.11 -0.18 -2.08
C THR A 153 -1.25 -0.04 -2.74
N SER A 154 -1.78 -1.12 -3.30
CA SER A 154 -2.95 -1.09 -4.18
C SER A 154 -4.22 -0.50 -3.55
N GLY A 155 -4.44 -0.71 -2.25
CA GLY A 155 -5.57 -0.11 -1.54
C GLY A 155 -5.49 1.42 -1.47
N CYS A 156 -4.28 1.96 -1.28
CA CYS A 156 -4.04 3.40 -1.38
C CYS A 156 -4.22 3.90 -2.81
N GLY A 157 -3.74 3.14 -3.81
CA GLY A 157 -3.84 3.51 -5.22
C GLY A 157 -5.29 3.66 -5.68
N THR A 158 -6.16 2.73 -5.31
CA THR A 158 -7.60 2.83 -5.60
C THR A 158 -8.19 4.12 -5.02
N THR A 159 -7.87 4.45 -3.77
CA THR A 159 -8.40 5.65 -3.11
C THR A 159 -7.87 6.94 -3.73
N VAL A 160 -6.58 7.01 -4.07
CA VAL A 160 -6.00 8.23 -4.67
C VAL A 160 -6.52 8.45 -6.10
N LYS A 161 -6.70 7.38 -6.89
CA LYS A 161 -7.34 7.46 -8.21
C LYS A 161 -8.80 7.92 -8.13
N ASP A 162 -9.45 7.75 -6.98
CA ASP A 162 -10.85 8.19 -6.74
C ASP A 162 -10.97 9.57 -6.10
N TYR A 163 -9.88 10.27 -5.81
CA TYR A 163 -9.92 11.61 -5.21
C TYR A 163 -10.76 12.60 -6.02
N GLY A 164 -10.73 12.52 -7.36
CA GLY A 164 -11.56 13.35 -8.21
C GLY A 164 -13.05 13.22 -7.92
N ASN A 165 -13.54 11.99 -7.74
CA ASN A 165 -14.93 11.72 -7.36
C ASN A 165 -15.22 12.14 -5.91
N MET A 166 -14.29 11.84 -4.97
CA MET A 166 -14.45 12.18 -3.55
C MET A 166 -14.64 13.68 -3.31
N PHE A 167 -14.05 14.53 -4.15
CA PHE A 167 -14.08 15.99 -4.00
C PHE A 167 -14.89 16.69 -5.09
N ALA A 168 -15.64 15.95 -5.92
CA ALA A 168 -16.47 16.51 -6.98
C ALA A 168 -17.42 17.58 -6.45
N GLY A 169 -17.48 18.73 -7.14
CA GLY A 169 -18.31 19.87 -6.75
C GLY A 169 -17.82 20.68 -5.54
N GLY A 170 -16.71 20.29 -4.93
CA GLY A 170 -16.12 20.99 -3.78
C GLY A 170 -14.98 21.94 -4.17
N PRO A 171 -14.43 22.69 -3.22
CA PRO A 171 -13.36 23.68 -3.48
C PRO A 171 -12.02 23.05 -3.89
N LEU A 172 -11.85 21.75 -3.77
CA LEU A 172 -10.66 21.01 -4.19
C LEU A 172 -10.91 20.14 -5.42
N ALA A 173 -12.04 20.29 -6.13
CA ALA A 173 -12.44 19.40 -7.23
C ALA A 173 -11.37 19.31 -8.32
N ASP A 174 -10.89 20.44 -8.82
CA ASP A 174 -9.89 20.49 -9.91
C ASP A 174 -8.53 19.96 -9.47
N ASP A 175 -8.06 20.35 -8.28
CA ASP A 175 -6.82 19.88 -7.70
C ASP A 175 -6.87 18.33 -7.46
N ALA A 176 -8.00 17.84 -6.94
CA ALA A 176 -8.22 16.43 -6.71
C ALA A 176 -8.26 15.62 -8.02
N ALA A 177 -8.94 16.14 -9.05
CA ALA A 177 -8.98 15.53 -10.38
C ALA A 177 -7.58 15.47 -11.01
N GLN A 178 -6.77 16.51 -10.87
CA GLN A 178 -5.40 16.54 -11.39
C GLN A 178 -4.51 15.51 -10.66
N VAL A 179 -4.59 15.42 -9.34
CA VAL A 179 -3.85 14.43 -8.56
C VAL A 179 -4.28 13.01 -8.93
N ALA A 180 -5.58 12.76 -9.04
CA ALA A 180 -6.11 11.45 -9.45
C ALA A 180 -5.65 11.05 -10.86
N ALA A 181 -5.61 11.99 -11.80
CA ALA A 181 -5.14 11.75 -13.16
C ALA A 181 -3.65 11.38 -13.24
N LEU A 182 -2.82 11.85 -12.30
CA LEU A 182 -1.40 11.52 -12.19
C LEU A 182 -1.14 10.27 -11.37
N ALA A 183 -2.13 9.74 -10.63
CA ALA A 183 -1.96 8.57 -9.77
C ALA A 183 -1.68 7.30 -10.59
N ARG A 184 -0.59 6.62 -10.26
CA ARG A 184 -0.16 5.36 -10.91
C ARG A 184 0.31 4.36 -9.87
N ASP A 185 -0.07 3.11 -10.05
CA ASP A 185 0.62 2.02 -9.35
C ASP A 185 2.08 1.95 -9.79
N ILE A 186 2.98 1.54 -8.91
CA ILE A 186 4.40 1.39 -9.24
C ILE A 186 4.61 0.52 -10.49
N THR A 187 3.78 -0.49 -10.67
CA THR A 187 3.88 -1.41 -11.81
C THR A 187 3.46 -0.75 -13.13
N GLU A 188 2.52 0.21 -13.12
CA GLU A 188 2.18 1.01 -14.30
C GLU A 188 3.38 1.88 -14.73
N VAL A 189 4.01 2.55 -13.76
CA VAL A 189 5.19 3.39 -14.04
C VAL A 189 6.37 2.57 -14.54
N MET A 190 6.61 1.40 -13.96
CA MET A 190 7.69 0.51 -14.39
C MET A 190 7.43 -0.13 -15.74
N ALA A 191 6.18 -0.42 -16.09
CA ALA A 191 5.82 -0.90 -17.42
C ALA A 191 6.11 0.16 -18.51
N ASP A 192 5.85 1.45 -18.21
CA ASP A 192 6.17 2.56 -19.11
C ASP A 192 7.69 2.79 -19.26
N LEU A 193 8.45 2.63 -18.19
CA LEU A 193 9.90 2.85 -18.17
C LEU A 193 10.67 1.68 -18.79
N GLY A 194 10.16 0.46 -18.66
CA GLY A 194 10.88 -0.78 -18.94
C GLY A 194 11.78 -1.20 -17.76
N LEU A 195 12.19 -2.47 -17.75
CA LEU A 195 13.17 -2.99 -16.79
C LEU A 195 14.54 -3.08 -17.46
N ASP A 196 15.45 -2.19 -17.09
CA ASP A 196 16.83 -2.21 -17.60
C ASP A 196 17.72 -3.08 -16.70
N GLY A 197 18.23 -4.19 -17.24
CA GLY A 197 19.28 -5.00 -16.62
C GLY A 197 18.92 -5.67 -15.28
N ALA A 198 17.64 -5.83 -14.98
CA ALA A 198 17.16 -6.45 -13.75
C ALA A 198 16.72 -7.89 -13.98
N THR A 199 17.68 -8.78 -14.23
CA THR A 199 17.39 -10.22 -14.27
C THR A 199 17.83 -10.88 -12.97
N HIS A 200 16.97 -11.73 -12.41
CA HIS A 200 17.34 -12.57 -11.27
C HIS A 200 18.25 -13.72 -11.77
N ALA A 201 19.33 -14.02 -11.04
CA ALA A 201 20.28 -15.04 -11.43
C ALA A 201 19.67 -16.45 -11.44
N GLU A 202 18.70 -16.70 -10.57
CA GLU A 202 17.94 -17.95 -10.50
C GLU A 202 16.45 -17.71 -10.70
N PRO A 203 15.76 -18.46 -11.58
CA PRO A 203 14.33 -18.31 -11.83
C PRO A 203 13.49 -18.84 -10.65
N LEU A 204 13.26 -17.99 -9.65
CA LEU A 204 12.39 -18.36 -8.54
C LEU A 204 10.93 -18.49 -9.00
N ARG A 205 10.23 -19.46 -8.44
CA ARG A 205 8.80 -19.67 -8.64
C ARG A 205 8.02 -18.72 -7.74
N VAL A 206 7.31 -17.78 -8.34
CA VAL A 206 6.56 -16.73 -7.66
C VAL A 206 5.07 -16.97 -7.85
N ALA A 207 4.33 -17.31 -6.80
CA ALA A 207 2.88 -17.27 -6.83
C ALA A 207 2.41 -15.82 -6.69
N TYR A 208 1.77 -15.29 -7.73
CA TYR A 208 1.29 -13.93 -7.72
C TYR A 208 -0.13 -13.85 -7.17
N HIS A 209 -0.29 -13.14 -6.04
CA HIS A 209 -1.59 -12.79 -5.49
C HIS A 209 -2.10 -11.48 -6.09
N SER A 210 -3.05 -11.57 -7.02
CA SER A 210 -3.73 -10.42 -7.61
C SER A 210 -4.60 -9.73 -6.56
N ALA A 211 -4.12 -8.65 -5.96
CA ALA A 211 -4.89 -7.88 -5.00
C ALA A 211 -6.18 -7.32 -5.63
N CYS A 212 -7.33 -7.50 -4.99
CA CYS A 212 -8.63 -7.07 -5.53
C CYS A 212 -8.67 -5.55 -5.81
N SER A 213 -8.07 -4.74 -4.95
CA SER A 213 -7.92 -3.30 -5.17
C SER A 213 -7.08 -2.94 -6.41
N LEU A 214 -6.11 -3.78 -6.78
CA LEU A 214 -5.30 -3.57 -7.98
C LEU A 214 -6.05 -4.05 -9.23
N GLN A 215 -6.47 -5.34 -9.25
CA GLN A 215 -7.06 -5.95 -10.45
C GLN A 215 -8.47 -5.44 -10.77
N HIS A 216 -9.30 -5.14 -9.76
CA HIS A 216 -10.68 -4.67 -9.95
C HIS A 216 -10.80 -3.16 -9.73
N GLY A 217 -10.21 -2.61 -8.67
CA GLY A 217 -10.31 -1.19 -8.34
C GLY A 217 -9.54 -0.31 -9.31
N GLN A 218 -8.31 -0.68 -9.65
CA GLN A 218 -7.45 0.10 -10.54
C GLN A 218 -7.38 -0.45 -11.98
N GLN A 219 -7.92 -1.65 -12.24
CA GLN A 219 -7.85 -2.36 -13.53
C GLN A 219 -6.41 -2.69 -13.99
N VAL A 220 -5.45 -2.71 -13.07
CA VAL A 220 -4.06 -3.11 -13.32
C VAL A 220 -3.95 -4.63 -13.14
N ARG A 221 -3.84 -5.38 -14.23
CA ARG A 221 -3.92 -6.85 -14.25
C ARG A 221 -2.65 -7.51 -14.78
N ALA A 222 -2.12 -7.04 -15.90
CA ALA A 222 -0.99 -7.64 -16.60
C ALA A 222 0.36 -7.14 -16.06
N ALA A 223 0.52 -5.82 -15.94
CA ALA A 223 1.80 -5.19 -15.62
C ALA A 223 2.61 -5.81 -14.47
N PRO A 224 2.02 -6.15 -13.30
CA PRO A 224 2.80 -6.77 -12.23
C PRO A 224 3.38 -8.12 -12.61
N LYS A 225 2.63 -8.95 -13.35
CA LYS A 225 3.04 -10.29 -13.77
C LYS A 225 4.09 -10.21 -14.88
N ASP A 226 3.88 -9.31 -15.84
CA ASP A 226 4.80 -9.12 -16.97
C ASP A 226 6.15 -8.60 -16.48
N LEU A 227 6.15 -7.67 -15.52
CA LEU A 227 7.38 -7.16 -14.91
C LEU A 227 8.12 -8.24 -14.12
N LEU A 228 7.42 -9.09 -13.37
CA LEU A 228 8.05 -10.22 -12.67
C LEU A 228 8.64 -11.22 -13.66
N ALA A 229 7.93 -11.53 -14.74
CA ALA A 229 8.43 -12.42 -15.79
C ALA A 229 9.63 -11.81 -16.51
N ALA A 230 9.60 -10.51 -16.85
CA ALA A 230 10.72 -9.78 -17.43
C ALA A 230 11.96 -9.74 -16.52
N ALA A 231 11.74 -9.75 -15.19
CA ALA A 231 12.82 -9.85 -14.20
C ALA A 231 13.39 -11.28 -14.05
N GLY A 232 12.89 -12.27 -14.81
CA GLY A 232 13.39 -13.65 -14.82
C GLY A 232 12.70 -14.61 -13.85
N PHE A 233 11.61 -14.19 -13.20
CA PHE A 233 10.85 -15.08 -12.32
C PHE A 233 9.86 -15.96 -13.10
N THR A 234 9.65 -17.19 -12.60
CA THR A 234 8.55 -18.05 -13.06
C THR A 234 7.27 -17.64 -12.34
N VAL A 235 6.39 -16.90 -13.01
CA VAL A 235 5.15 -16.37 -12.42
C VAL A 235 4.04 -17.40 -12.49
N LEU A 236 3.47 -17.73 -11.34
CA LEU A 236 2.38 -18.69 -11.17
C LEU A 236 1.13 -17.95 -10.71
N GLU A 237 0.05 -18.07 -11.46
CA GLU A 237 -1.23 -17.48 -11.12
C GLU A 237 -2.20 -18.56 -10.60
N PRO A 238 -2.69 -18.43 -9.35
CA PRO A 238 -3.60 -19.40 -8.79
C PRO A 238 -4.96 -19.36 -9.49
N LYS A 239 -5.66 -20.50 -9.52
CA LYS A 239 -7.08 -20.53 -9.86
C LYS A 239 -7.83 -19.59 -8.91
N ASP A 240 -8.91 -19.01 -9.40
CA ASP A 240 -9.74 -18.09 -8.61
C ASP A 240 -8.94 -16.90 -8.02
N SER A 241 -7.95 -16.39 -8.78
CA SER A 241 -7.14 -15.25 -8.39
C SER A 241 -7.99 -14.01 -8.03
N HIS A 242 -9.21 -13.92 -8.59
CA HIS A 242 -10.19 -12.86 -8.35
C HIS A 242 -10.87 -12.92 -6.98
N ILE A 243 -10.81 -14.05 -6.26
CA ILE A 243 -11.46 -14.19 -4.95
C ILE A 243 -10.72 -13.38 -3.89
N CYS A 244 -11.50 -12.74 -3.00
CA CYS A 244 -10.99 -11.95 -1.88
C CYS A 244 -10.10 -12.78 -0.95
N CYS A 245 -9.01 -12.17 -0.47
CA CYS A 245 -8.11 -12.77 0.54
C CYS A 245 -8.57 -12.54 2.00
N GLY A 246 -9.70 -11.87 2.20
CA GLY A 246 -10.23 -11.54 3.53
C GLY A 246 -9.64 -10.28 4.17
N SER A 247 -8.65 -9.62 3.56
CA SER A 247 -8.01 -8.44 4.18
C SER A 247 -8.93 -7.21 4.21
N ALA A 248 -9.39 -6.72 3.06
CA ALA A 248 -10.37 -5.62 2.88
C ALA A 248 -10.25 -4.48 3.93
N GLY A 249 -9.18 -3.73 3.90
CA GLY A 249 -8.92 -2.63 4.83
C GLY A 249 -8.83 -3.13 6.27
N THR A 250 -9.80 -2.76 7.11
CA THR A 250 -9.86 -3.19 8.52
C THR A 250 -10.81 -4.38 8.75
N TYR A 251 -11.34 -5.00 7.68
CA TYR A 251 -12.30 -6.09 7.79
C TYR A 251 -11.73 -7.30 8.56
N ASN A 252 -10.46 -7.64 8.32
CA ASN A 252 -9.76 -8.71 9.02
C ASN A 252 -9.64 -8.48 10.53
N LEU A 253 -9.65 -7.22 10.98
CA LEU A 253 -9.64 -6.85 12.39
C LEU A 253 -11.04 -6.92 13.03
N MET A 254 -12.07 -6.61 12.22
CA MET A 254 -13.44 -6.50 12.69
C MET A 254 -14.22 -7.81 12.58
N GLN A 255 -13.90 -8.65 11.58
CA GLN A 255 -14.57 -9.91 11.25
C GLN A 255 -13.55 -11.05 11.09
N PRO A 256 -12.82 -11.42 12.17
CA PRO A 256 -11.68 -12.33 12.09
C PRO A 256 -12.06 -13.75 11.64
N GLU A 257 -13.27 -14.22 11.93
CA GLU A 257 -13.72 -15.57 11.56
C GLU A 257 -13.88 -15.69 10.03
N ILE A 258 -14.69 -14.82 9.41
CA ILE A 258 -14.92 -14.84 7.96
C ILE A 258 -13.62 -14.52 7.22
N SER A 259 -12.88 -13.51 7.69
CA SER A 259 -11.58 -13.15 7.13
C SER A 259 -10.58 -14.29 7.19
N GLY A 260 -10.56 -15.02 8.32
CA GLY A 260 -9.71 -16.18 8.52
C GLY A 260 -9.99 -17.31 7.52
N GLU A 261 -11.26 -17.58 7.25
CA GLU A 261 -11.67 -18.58 6.26
C GLU A 261 -11.31 -18.17 4.83
N LEU A 262 -11.55 -16.90 4.45
CA LEU A 262 -11.16 -16.39 3.15
C LEU A 262 -9.63 -16.44 2.96
N LYS A 263 -8.88 -16.08 3.99
CA LYS A 263 -7.41 -16.19 3.99
C LYS A 263 -6.96 -17.63 3.80
N ARG A 264 -7.53 -18.58 4.54
CA ARG A 264 -7.19 -20.00 4.44
C ARG A 264 -7.37 -20.50 3.00
N ARG A 265 -8.53 -20.26 2.40
CA ARG A 265 -8.82 -20.63 1.00
C ARG A 265 -7.83 -19.99 0.02
N LYS A 266 -7.53 -18.71 0.19
CA LYS A 266 -6.58 -18.01 -0.68
C LYS A 266 -5.18 -18.59 -0.55
N VAL A 267 -4.70 -18.85 0.66
CA VAL A 267 -3.38 -19.46 0.90
C VAL A 267 -3.28 -20.83 0.27
N GLU A 268 -4.30 -21.68 0.44
CA GLU A 268 -4.37 -23.01 -0.20
C GLU A 268 -4.22 -22.94 -1.72
N THR A 269 -4.90 -21.98 -2.39
CA THR A 269 -4.75 -21.83 -3.85
C THR A 269 -3.36 -21.35 -4.28
N LEU A 270 -2.67 -20.57 -3.45
CA LEU A 270 -1.30 -20.10 -3.70
C LEU A 270 -0.27 -21.23 -3.47
N GLU A 271 -0.47 -22.06 -2.46
CA GLU A 271 0.44 -23.13 -2.06
C GLU A 271 0.39 -24.36 -3.00
N VAL A 272 -0.68 -24.54 -3.79
CA VAL A 272 -0.79 -25.63 -4.79
C VAL A 272 0.45 -25.74 -5.69
N PHE A 273 1.08 -24.62 -6.00
CA PHE A 273 2.26 -24.56 -6.86
C PHE A 273 3.59 -24.75 -6.13
N THR A 274 3.58 -24.98 -4.81
CA THR A 274 4.79 -24.99 -3.98
C THR A 274 5.75 -23.84 -4.35
N PRO A 275 5.29 -22.57 -4.26
CA PRO A 275 6.10 -21.42 -4.68
C PRO A 275 7.23 -21.18 -3.67
N GLN A 276 8.33 -20.61 -4.16
CA GLN A 276 9.42 -20.15 -3.29
C GLN A 276 9.13 -18.76 -2.72
N VAL A 277 8.30 -17.97 -3.44
CA VAL A 277 7.90 -16.61 -3.05
C VAL A 277 6.42 -16.40 -3.35
N ILE A 278 5.73 -15.67 -2.48
CA ILE A 278 4.40 -15.11 -2.74
C ILE A 278 4.56 -13.61 -2.92
N SER A 279 4.11 -13.09 -4.06
CA SER A 279 4.13 -11.66 -4.37
C SER A 279 2.72 -11.08 -4.37
N ALA A 280 2.54 -9.89 -3.80
CA ALA A 280 1.27 -9.18 -3.77
C ALA A 280 1.48 -7.67 -3.90
N GLY A 281 0.56 -6.97 -4.53
CA GLY A 281 0.56 -5.50 -4.66
C GLY A 281 -0.04 -4.76 -3.46
N ASN A 282 -0.22 -5.42 -2.33
CA ASN A 282 -0.77 -4.81 -1.11
C ASN A 282 -0.08 -5.36 0.13
N ILE A 283 -0.06 -4.56 1.21
CA ILE A 283 0.52 -4.92 2.50
C ILE A 283 -0.57 -5.36 3.50
#